data_ad5cb66f86d4ed3eeb41098ac8011e42
#
_entry.id   ad5cb66f86d4ed3eeb41098ac8011e42
#
_cell.length_a   1.000
_cell.length_b   1.000
_cell.length_c   1.000
_cell.angle_alpha   90.00
_cell.angle_beta   90.00
_cell.angle_gamma   90.00
#
_symmetry.space_group_name_H-M   'P 1'
#
loop_
_entity.id
_entity.type
_entity.pdbx_description
1 polymer ?
#
loop_
_entity_poly.entity_id
_entity_poly.type
_entity_poly.pdbx_seq_one_letter_code
_entity_poly.pdbx_strand_id
1 'polypeptide(L)'
;LVVDRLHKQYVKEDYRQIDFLKANGLDFNALQALFWNQLYLPGSKDVEVKNISKFKAELGGSATTVPVSVRNGNLSLVWNVSRQTELISDVKATYASAQHGTSVLTMKYGKFKPVGAKMFPAFEELSFQTSATKKVQRITMTLDMDDISTSSKWSTETTLSSRYKKIEATDIFSKLFSM
;
A
#
# COMPACT_ATOMS: atom_id res chain seq x y z
N LEU A 1 -1.89 10.48 9.69
CA LEU A 1 -2.96 10.63 10.67
C LEU A 1 -3.97 9.50 10.49
N VAL A 2 -4.23 8.73 11.54
CA VAL A 2 -5.31 7.72 11.62
C VAL A 2 -6.28 8.15 12.71
N VAL A 3 -7.58 8.14 12.43
CA VAL A 3 -8.60 8.59 13.37
C VAL A 3 -9.60 7.47 13.62
N ASP A 4 -9.66 7.03 14.87
CA ASP A 4 -10.71 6.12 15.37
C ASP A 4 -11.89 6.98 15.89
N ARG A 5 -12.94 7.06 15.07
CA ARG A 5 -14.13 7.84 15.42
C ARG A 5 -14.99 7.18 16.49
N LEU A 6 -14.92 5.87 16.59
CA LEU A 6 -15.71 5.10 17.57
C LEU A 6 -15.22 5.35 18.99
N HIS A 7 -13.91 5.24 19.20
CA HIS A 7 -13.31 5.41 20.53
C HIS A 7 -12.80 6.84 20.78
N LYS A 8 -13.01 7.77 19.83
CA LYS A 8 -12.52 9.17 19.92
C LYS A 8 -11.00 9.23 20.15
N GLN A 9 -10.25 8.45 19.39
CA GLN A 9 -8.79 8.36 19.47
C GLN A 9 -8.16 8.67 18.14
N TYR A 10 -6.90 9.09 18.15
CA TYR A 10 -6.14 9.29 16.93
C TYR A 10 -4.65 9.01 17.13
N VAL A 11 -4.01 8.63 16.05
CA VAL A 11 -2.55 8.58 15.91
C VAL A 11 -2.13 9.63 14.89
N LYS A 12 -1.18 10.46 15.27
CA LYS A 12 -0.53 11.42 14.36
C LYS A 12 0.97 11.23 14.51
N GLU A 13 1.53 10.42 13.64
CA GLU A 13 2.97 10.14 13.60
C GLU A 13 3.53 10.51 12.22
N ASP A 14 4.80 10.90 12.20
CA ASP A 14 5.53 11.00 10.95
C ASP A 14 5.87 9.58 10.48
N TYR A 15 5.47 9.22 9.24
CA TYR A 15 5.74 7.89 8.68
C TYR A 15 7.25 7.55 8.69
N ARG A 16 8.13 8.56 8.70
CA ARG A 16 9.59 8.39 8.80
C ARG A 16 10.05 7.88 10.17
N GLN A 17 9.20 7.96 11.17
CA GLN A 17 9.44 7.45 12.53
C GLN A 17 8.90 6.03 12.73
N ILE A 18 8.18 5.51 11.75
CA ILE A 18 7.68 4.13 11.80
C ILE A 18 8.80 3.21 11.28
N ASP A 19 9.61 2.68 12.20
CA ASP A 19 10.79 1.86 11.90
C ASP A 19 10.48 0.68 10.98
N PHE A 20 9.31 0.07 11.13
CA PHE A 20 8.87 -1.02 10.27
C PHE A 20 8.76 -0.60 8.79
N LEU A 21 8.17 0.54 8.50
CA LEU A 21 8.05 1.05 7.12
C LEU A 21 9.42 1.40 6.56
N LYS A 22 10.25 2.07 7.37
CA LYS A 22 11.61 2.48 7.01
C LYS A 22 12.52 1.26 6.75
N ALA A 23 12.51 0.28 7.65
CA ALA A 23 13.33 -0.93 7.53
C ALA A 23 12.99 -1.74 6.28
N ASN A 24 11.76 -1.64 5.77
CA ASN A 24 11.29 -2.37 4.59
C ASN A 24 11.30 -1.53 3.30
N GLY A 25 11.81 -0.31 3.33
CA GLY A 25 11.81 0.59 2.18
C GLY A 25 10.41 1.02 1.75
N LEU A 26 9.42 0.89 2.64
CA LEU A 26 8.05 1.33 2.43
C LEU A 26 7.92 2.77 2.94
N ASP A 27 8.33 3.70 2.12
CA ASP A 27 8.20 5.13 2.37
C ASP A 27 6.86 5.69 1.82
N PHE A 28 6.71 7.00 1.90
CA PHE A 28 5.53 7.68 1.35
C PHE A 28 5.37 7.44 -0.16
N ASN A 29 6.47 7.36 -0.90
CA ASN A 29 6.43 7.12 -2.35
C ASN A 29 5.92 5.70 -2.66
N ALA A 30 6.28 4.70 -1.82
CA ALA A 30 5.75 3.35 -1.91
C ALA A 30 4.23 3.33 -1.71
N LEU A 31 3.73 4.00 -0.66
CA LEU A 31 2.31 4.10 -0.39
C LEU A 31 1.58 4.83 -1.52
N GLN A 32 2.13 5.95 -1.98
CA GLN A 32 1.58 6.70 -3.11
C GLN A 32 1.52 5.84 -4.37
N ALA A 33 2.58 5.11 -4.70
CA ALA A 33 2.62 4.24 -5.87
C ALA A 33 1.58 3.11 -5.79
N LEU A 34 1.37 2.54 -4.59
CA LEU A 34 0.32 1.55 -4.36
C LEU A 34 -1.06 2.14 -4.65
N PHE A 35 -1.44 3.25 -4.02
CA PHE A 35 -2.75 3.88 -4.23
C PHE A 35 -2.94 4.44 -5.65
N TRP A 36 -1.86 4.77 -6.36
CA TRP A 36 -1.94 5.33 -7.71
C TRP A 36 -1.77 4.29 -8.82
N ASN A 37 -1.81 3.00 -8.49
CA ASN A 37 -1.65 1.91 -9.44
C ASN A 37 -0.34 2.04 -10.26
N GLN A 38 0.78 2.21 -9.56
CA GLN A 38 2.08 2.42 -10.17
C GLN A 38 3.10 1.37 -9.72
N LEU A 39 4.05 1.08 -10.59
CA LEU A 39 5.24 0.33 -10.20
C LEU A 39 6.08 1.16 -9.23
N TYR A 40 6.68 0.49 -8.27
CA TYR A 40 7.55 1.10 -7.28
C TYR A 40 8.87 0.37 -7.20
N LEU A 41 9.96 1.14 -7.18
CA LEU A 41 11.28 0.61 -6.93
C LEU A 41 11.73 1.00 -5.51
N PRO A 42 11.88 0.05 -4.57
CA PRO A 42 12.30 0.34 -3.20
C PRO A 42 13.59 1.17 -3.14
N GLY A 43 13.55 2.26 -2.39
CA GLY A 43 14.65 3.21 -2.24
C GLY A 43 14.78 4.25 -3.38
N SER A 44 13.82 4.30 -4.31
CA SER A 44 13.77 5.32 -5.37
C SER A 44 12.51 6.17 -5.23
N LYS A 45 12.62 7.47 -5.53
CA LYS A 45 11.43 8.34 -5.60
C LYS A 45 10.58 8.04 -6.83
N ASP A 46 11.22 7.76 -7.95
CA ASP A 46 10.58 7.52 -9.23
C ASP A 46 11.19 6.30 -9.92
N VAL A 47 10.40 5.66 -10.80
CA VAL A 47 10.90 4.63 -11.72
C VAL A 47 11.45 5.33 -12.96
N GLU A 48 12.75 5.55 -12.99
CA GLU A 48 13.42 6.11 -14.16
C GLU A 48 13.75 5.02 -15.19
N VAL A 49 13.91 5.41 -16.47
CA VAL A 49 14.25 4.50 -17.57
C VAL A 49 15.48 3.63 -17.26
N LYS A 50 16.51 4.19 -16.63
CA LYS A 50 17.72 3.47 -16.20
C LYS A 50 17.44 2.37 -15.14
N ASN A 51 16.31 2.42 -14.49
CA ASN A 51 15.93 1.46 -13.44
C ASN A 51 15.01 0.35 -13.93
N ILE A 52 14.52 0.42 -15.17
CA ILE A 52 13.61 -0.58 -15.75
C ILE A 52 14.23 -1.98 -15.74
N SER A 53 15.54 -2.08 -15.98
CA SER A 53 16.28 -3.36 -15.96
C SER A 53 16.29 -4.06 -14.61
N LYS A 54 15.91 -3.38 -13.51
CA LYS A 54 15.78 -3.99 -12.18
C LYS A 54 14.47 -4.78 -12.02
N PHE A 55 13.50 -4.53 -12.87
CA PHE A 55 12.24 -5.27 -12.91
C PHE A 55 12.38 -6.51 -13.82
N LYS A 56 11.77 -7.60 -13.37
CA LYS A 56 11.64 -8.83 -14.16
C LYS A 56 10.20 -8.98 -14.61
N ALA A 57 9.96 -9.10 -15.91
CA ALA A 57 8.64 -9.37 -16.48
C ALA A 57 8.58 -10.83 -16.98
N GLU A 58 7.55 -11.58 -16.57
CA GLU A 58 7.33 -12.96 -16.99
C GLU A 58 6.30 -13.01 -18.12
N LEU A 59 6.78 -13.01 -19.36
CA LEU A 59 5.91 -12.88 -20.54
C LEU A 59 5.13 -14.16 -20.88
N GLY A 60 5.56 -15.33 -20.41
CA GLY A 60 5.01 -16.64 -20.81
C GLY A 60 3.99 -17.24 -19.82
N GLY A 61 3.70 -16.60 -18.69
CA GLY A 61 2.99 -17.28 -17.59
C GLY A 61 1.47 -17.28 -17.66
N SER A 62 0.84 -16.24 -18.19
CA SER A 62 -0.63 -16.09 -18.21
C SER A 62 -1.11 -15.46 -19.52
N ALA A 63 -2.29 -15.89 -19.98
CA ALA A 63 -2.93 -15.30 -21.17
C ALA A 63 -3.43 -13.86 -20.90
N THR A 64 -3.75 -13.51 -19.67
CA THR A 64 -4.44 -12.26 -19.33
C THR A 64 -3.55 -11.24 -18.62
N THR A 65 -2.51 -11.70 -17.93
CA THR A 65 -1.63 -10.82 -17.14
C THR A 65 -0.16 -11.09 -17.38
N VAL A 66 0.66 -10.08 -17.13
CA VAL A 66 2.13 -10.16 -17.07
C VAL A 66 2.56 -9.89 -15.65
N PRO A 67 3.11 -10.86 -14.92
CA PRO A 67 3.76 -10.60 -13.65
C PRO A 67 5.03 -9.77 -13.86
N VAL A 68 5.10 -8.64 -13.16
CA VAL A 68 6.30 -7.78 -13.09
C VAL A 68 6.80 -7.81 -11.66
N SER A 69 8.06 -8.11 -11.44
CA SER A 69 8.60 -8.28 -10.10
C SER A 69 9.89 -7.51 -9.86
N VAL A 70 10.10 -7.13 -8.60
CA VAL A 70 11.37 -6.62 -8.08
C VAL A 70 11.64 -7.19 -6.70
N ARG A 71 12.91 -7.39 -6.38
CA ARG A 71 13.33 -7.83 -5.04
C ARG A 71 14.39 -6.89 -4.49
N ASN A 72 14.23 -6.53 -3.22
CA ASN A 72 15.19 -5.74 -2.46
C ASN A 72 15.37 -6.37 -1.06
N GLY A 73 16.45 -7.10 -0.86
CA GLY A 73 16.69 -7.84 0.39
C GLY A 73 15.57 -8.83 0.70
N ASN A 74 14.92 -8.63 1.84
CA ASN A 74 13.81 -9.44 2.33
C ASN A 74 12.46 -9.07 1.74
N LEU A 75 12.38 -7.96 1.00
CA LEU A 75 11.15 -7.49 0.36
C LEU A 75 11.08 -7.96 -1.09
N SER A 76 9.98 -8.58 -1.46
CA SER A 76 9.62 -8.94 -2.84
C SER A 76 8.31 -8.28 -3.21
N LEU A 77 8.27 -7.64 -4.36
CA LEU A 77 7.07 -7.03 -4.93
C LEU A 77 6.75 -7.72 -6.24
N VAL A 78 5.49 -8.08 -6.43
CA VAL A 78 4.98 -8.66 -7.68
C VAL A 78 3.70 -7.93 -8.05
N TRP A 79 3.68 -7.33 -9.23
CA TRP A 79 2.51 -6.68 -9.84
C TRP A 79 2.00 -7.55 -10.98
N ASN A 80 0.72 -7.82 -11.03
CA ASN A 80 0.07 -8.44 -12.17
C ASN A 80 -0.50 -7.34 -13.08
N VAL A 81 0.11 -7.16 -14.23
CA VAL A 81 -0.28 -6.14 -15.22
C VAL A 81 -1.19 -6.78 -16.26
N SER A 82 -2.38 -6.23 -16.46
CA SER A 82 -3.30 -6.68 -17.50
C SER A 82 -2.72 -6.47 -18.89
N ARG A 83 -2.72 -7.51 -19.73
CA ARG A 83 -2.27 -7.42 -21.13
C ARG A 83 -3.20 -6.58 -21.99
N GLN A 84 -4.47 -6.49 -21.61
CA GLN A 84 -5.47 -5.76 -22.40
C GLN A 84 -5.48 -4.27 -22.08
N THR A 85 -5.36 -3.90 -20.81
CA THR A 85 -5.53 -2.52 -20.36
C THR A 85 -4.23 -1.84 -19.95
N GLU A 86 -3.14 -2.63 -19.81
CA GLU A 86 -1.84 -2.19 -19.28
C GLU A 86 -1.91 -1.65 -17.83
N LEU A 87 -3.04 -1.85 -17.16
CA LEU A 87 -3.22 -1.46 -15.77
C LEU A 87 -2.83 -2.60 -14.82
N ILE A 88 -2.38 -2.27 -13.64
CA ILE A 88 -2.09 -3.25 -12.60
C ILE A 88 -3.40 -3.75 -12.02
N SER A 89 -3.67 -5.06 -12.09
CA SER A 89 -4.85 -5.69 -11.49
C SER A 89 -4.69 -5.90 -9.99
N ASP A 90 -3.49 -6.26 -9.59
CA ASP A 90 -3.14 -6.47 -8.19
C ASP A 90 -1.63 -6.36 -7.96
N VAL A 91 -1.24 -6.14 -6.72
CA VAL A 91 0.14 -6.19 -6.27
C VAL A 91 0.25 -7.00 -4.99
N LYS A 92 1.29 -7.80 -4.89
CA LYS A 92 1.66 -8.56 -3.70
C LYS A 92 3.05 -8.12 -3.24
N ALA A 93 3.12 -7.56 -2.04
CA ALA A 93 4.36 -7.28 -1.33
C ALA A 93 4.58 -8.36 -0.27
N THR A 94 5.71 -9.04 -0.32
CA THR A 94 6.08 -10.07 0.65
C THR A 94 7.37 -9.67 1.33
N TYR A 95 7.34 -9.55 2.64
CA TYR A 95 8.52 -9.42 3.47
C TYR A 95 8.75 -10.73 4.22
N ALA A 96 9.92 -11.33 4.06
CA ALA A 96 10.28 -12.58 4.72
C ALA A 96 11.60 -12.43 5.49
N SER A 97 11.55 -12.65 6.79
CA SER A 97 12.71 -12.55 7.68
C SER A 97 12.75 -13.75 8.62
N ALA A 98 13.93 -14.32 8.81
CA ALA A 98 14.14 -15.41 9.76
C ALA A 98 13.81 -14.99 11.21
N GLN A 99 14.01 -13.72 11.54
CA GLN A 99 13.78 -13.17 12.89
C GLN A 99 12.34 -12.74 13.14
N HIS A 100 11.66 -12.23 12.08
CA HIS A 100 10.34 -11.58 12.22
C HIS A 100 9.21 -12.29 11.44
N GLY A 101 9.49 -13.50 10.92
CA GLY A 101 8.51 -14.25 10.15
C GLY A 101 8.19 -13.63 8.78
N THR A 102 7.03 -13.97 8.25
CA THR A 102 6.58 -13.50 6.93
C THR A 102 5.37 -12.60 7.06
N SER A 103 5.44 -11.45 6.40
CA SER A 103 4.32 -10.53 6.23
C SER A 103 3.99 -10.37 4.75
N VAL A 104 2.72 -10.38 4.42
CA VAL A 104 2.21 -10.24 3.05
C VAL A 104 1.17 -9.13 3.03
N LEU A 105 1.38 -8.17 2.14
CA LEU A 105 0.39 -7.16 1.79
C LEU A 105 -0.04 -7.45 0.36
N THR A 106 -1.35 -7.52 0.14
CA THR A 106 -1.94 -7.63 -1.20
C THR A 106 -2.86 -6.47 -1.41
N MET A 107 -2.78 -5.83 -2.57
CA MET A 107 -3.70 -4.80 -2.98
C MET A 107 -4.30 -5.17 -4.33
N LYS A 108 -5.62 -5.16 -4.44
CA LYS A 108 -6.37 -5.39 -5.66
C LYS A 108 -7.02 -4.09 -6.10
N TYR A 109 -7.12 -3.92 -7.40
CA TYR A 109 -7.63 -2.71 -8.02
C TYR A 109 -8.83 -3.01 -8.91
N GLY A 110 -9.74 -2.06 -8.98
CA GLY A 110 -10.92 -2.18 -9.83
C GLY A 110 -11.60 -0.83 -10.09
N LYS A 111 -12.69 -0.86 -10.84
CA LYS A 111 -13.53 0.31 -11.14
C LYS A 111 -12.69 1.50 -11.64
N PHE A 112 -11.76 1.27 -12.56
CA PHE A 112 -10.88 2.31 -13.07
C PHE A 112 -11.68 3.44 -13.72
N LYS A 113 -11.39 4.67 -13.31
CA LYS A 113 -12.00 5.91 -13.80
C LYS A 113 -10.92 6.83 -14.38
N PRO A 114 -11.20 7.58 -15.47
CA PRO A 114 -10.26 8.57 -15.97
C PRO A 114 -10.15 9.75 -15.00
N VAL A 115 -8.91 10.09 -14.63
CA VAL A 115 -8.59 11.24 -13.79
C VAL A 115 -7.46 12.01 -14.49
N GLY A 116 -7.83 13.10 -15.16
CA GLY A 116 -6.91 13.77 -16.08
C GLY A 116 -6.51 12.85 -17.23
N ALA A 117 -5.21 12.71 -17.48
CA ALA A 117 -4.66 11.87 -18.54
C ALA A 117 -4.41 10.40 -18.10
N LYS A 118 -4.75 10.02 -16.89
CA LYS A 118 -4.47 8.70 -16.33
C LYS A 118 -5.74 8.00 -15.87
N MET A 119 -5.71 6.67 -15.90
CA MET A 119 -6.71 5.83 -15.24
C MET A 119 -6.35 5.68 -13.76
N PHE A 120 -7.33 5.88 -12.89
CA PHE A 120 -7.18 5.75 -11.44
C PHE A 120 -8.14 4.68 -10.92
N PRO A 121 -7.70 3.77 -10.03
CA PRO A 121 -8.58 2.77 -9.44
C PRO A 121 -9.55 3.44 -8.46
N ALA A 122 -10.85 3.36 -8.73
CA ALA A 122 -11.88 3.83 -7.81
C ALA A 122 -12.27 2.76 -6.77
N PHE A 123 -11.83 1.53 -6.97
CA PHE A 123 -11.96 0.44 -6.01
C PHE A 123 -10.59 -0.12 -5.67
N GLU A 124 -10.30 -0.23 -4.37
CA GLU A 124 -9.07 -0.81 -3.84
C GLU A 124 -9.40 -1.72 -2.66
N GLU A 125 -8.87 -2.95 -2.70
CA GLU A 125 -8.93 -3.89 -1.58
C GLU A 125 -7.51 -4.17 -1.10
N LEU A 126 -7.18 -3.71 0.09
CA LEU A 126 -5.92 -3.95 0.76
C LEU A 126 -6.09 -5.07 1.79
N SER A 127 -5.29 -6.11 1.70
CA SER A 127 -5.23 -7.20 2.68
C SER A 127 -3.80 -7.30 3.22
N PHE A 128 -3.67 -7.26 4.52
CA PHE A 128 -2.40 -7.50 5.22
C PHE A 128 -2.51 -8.77 6.05
N GLN A 129 -1.50 -9.62 5.93
CA GLN A 129 -1.38 -10.86 6.70
C GLN A 129 0.05 -10.97 7.25
N THR A 130 0.18 -11.36 8.50
CA THR A 130 1.50 -11.58 9.12
C THR A 130 1.52 -12.84 9.96
N SER A 131 2.67 -13.54 9.95
CA SER A 131 3.00 -14.65 10.82
C SER A 131 4.10 -14.28 11.83
N ALA A 132 4.35 -12.98 12.01
CA ALA A 132 5.34 -12.47 12.97
C ALA A 132 4.93 -12.75 14.44
N THR A 133 3.67 -13.06 14.68
CA THR A 133 3.12 -13.45 15.99
C THR A 133 2.78 -14.94 16.03
N LYS A 134 2.52 -15.48 17.24
CA LYS A 134 2.11 -16.90 17.42
C LYS A 134 0.85 -17.29 16.64
N LYS A 135 0.02 -16.32 16.28
CA LYS A 135 -1.18 -16.52 15.46
C LYS A 135 -1.06 -15.70 14.17
N VAL A 136 -1.44 -16.29 13.05
CA VAL A 136 -1.57 -15.55 11.78
C VAL A 136 -2.67 -14.52 11.93
N GLN A 137 -2.33 -13.26 11.71
CA GLN A 137 -3.27 -12.14 11.76
C GLN A 137 -3.53 -11.64 10.35
N ARG A 138 -4.78 -11.31 10.06
CA ARG A 138 -5.21 -10.75 8.78
C ARG A 138 -6.13 -9.56 9.00
N ILE A 139 -5.86 -8.49 8.25
CA ILE A 139 -6.72 -7.32 8.14
C ILE A 139 -7.05 -7.11 6.68
N THR A 140 -8.29 -6.78 6.38
CA THR A 140 -8.73 -6.37 5.05
C THR A 140 -9.40 -5.02 5.15
N MET A 141 -9.04 -4.10 4.26
CA MET A 141 -9.62 -2.78 4.12
C MET A 141 -10.05 -2.58 2.67
N THR A 142 -11.25 -2.09 2.47
CA THR A 142 -11.79 -1.77 1.15
C THR A 142 -12.04 -0.28 1.05
N LEU A 143 -11.59 0.32 -0.04
CA LEU A 143 -11.88 1.69 -0.44
C LEU A 143 -12.73 1.63 -1.71
N ASP A 144 -13.91 2.20 -1.67
CA ASP A 144 -14.80 2.36 -2.84
C ASP A 144 -15.07 3.86 -2.99
N MET A 145 -14.50 4.48 -4.02
CA MET A 145 -14.43 5.92 -4.19
C MET A 145 -15.42 6.37 -5.27
N ASP A 146 -16.46 7.08 -4.88
CA ASP A 146 -17.46 7.60 -5.80
C ASP A 146 -16.93 8.80 -6.59
N ASP A 147 -16.25 9.74 -5.90
CA ASP A 147 -15.69 10.94 -6.48
C ASP A 147 -14.17 10.99 -6.32
N ILE A 148 -13.50 11.24 -7.45
CA ILE A 148 -12.05 11.43 -7.49
C ILE A 148 -11.79 12.77 -8.19
N SER A 149 -11.13 13.67 -7.48
CA SER A 149 -10.85 15.01 -7.97
C SER A 149 -9.36 15.35 -7.88
N THR A 150 -8.85 16.00 -8.93
CA THR A 150 -7.51 16.61 -8.95
C THR A 150 -7.52 18.08 -8.50
N SER A 151 -8.64 18.57 -7.99
CA SER A 151 -8.75 19.94 -7.51
C SER A 151 -7.79 20.18 -6.32
N SER A 152 -6.98 21.22 -6.41
CA SER A 152 -6.09 21.64 -5.31
C SER A 152 -6.79 22.52 -4.25
N LYS A 153 -8.10 22.74 -4.37
CA LYS A 153 -8.86 23.69 -3.53
C LYS A 153 -9.33 23.12 -2.21
N TRP A 154 -9.00 21.90 -1.85
CA TRP A 154 -9.41 21.35 -0.57
C TRP A 154 -8.28 21.41 0.47
N SER A 155 -8.67 21.54 1.74
CA SER A 155 -7.69 21.57 2.83
C SER A 155 -7.02 20.21 2.99
N THR A 156 -5.69 20.21 3.02
CA THR A 156 -4.89 19.03 3.36
C THR A 156 -4.73 18.84 4.87
N GLU A 157 -5.22 19.80 5.67
CA GLU A 157 -5.18 19.74 7.13
C GLU A 157 -6.46 19.14 7.69
N THR A 158 -6.30 18.16 8.56
CA THR A 158 -7.40 17.59 9.34
C THR A 158 -7.39 18.18 10.72
N THR A 159 -8.44 18.96 11.06
CA THR A 159 -8.66 19.44 12.42
C THR A 159 -9.46 18.40 13.21
N LEU A 160 -8.92 18.02 14.37
CA LEU A 160 -9.62 17.17 15.31
C LEU A 160 -10.17 17.99 16.46
N SER A 161 -11.40 17.70 16.89
CA SER A 161 -11.94 18.35 18.08
C SER A 161 -11.18 17.90 19.34
N SER A 162 -11.23 18.72 20.40
CA SER A 162 -10.62 18.41 21.70
C SER A 162 -11.14 17.13 22.37
N ARG A 163 -12.20 16.54 21.83
CA ARG A 163 -12.78 15.27 22.31
C ARG A 163 -11.93 14.05 21.92
N TYR A 164 -11.01 14.20 20.95
CA TYR A 164 -10.14 13.10 20.50
C TYR A 164 -8.85 13.06 21.31
N LYS A 165 -8.51 11.89 21.80
CA LYS A 165 -7.27 11.65 22.55
C LYS A 165 -6.19 11.08 21.64
N LYS A 166 -4.98 11.68 21.67
CA LYS A 166 -3.82 11.09 20.99
C LYS A 166 -3.41 9.80 21.70
N ILE A 167 -3.12 8.76 20.92
CA ILE A 167 -2.56 7.49 21.38
C ILE A 167 -1.38 7.10 20.50
N GLU A 168 -0.56 6.16 20.96
CA GLU A 168 0.57 5.64 20.21
C GLU A 168 0.12 4.74 19.04
N ALA A 169 0.91 4.70 17.98
CA ALA A 169 0.62 3.87 16.81
C ALA A 169 0.50 2.39 17.16
N THR A 170 1.33 1.90 18.06
CA THR A 170 1.32 0.53 18.58
C THR A 170 -0.01 0.16 19.21
N ASP A 171 -0.68 1.10 19.87
CA ASP A 171 -1.97 0.86 20.56
C ASP A 171 -3.13 0.68 19.57
N ILE A 172 -3.15 1.46 18.48
CA ILE A 172 -4.16 1.26 17.41
C ILE A 172 -3.94 -0.09 16.72
N PHE A 173 -2.70 -0.41 16.37
CA PHE A 173 -2.39 -1.67 15.71
C PHE A 173 -2.72 -2.86 16.61
N SER A 174 -2.38 -2.82 17.90
CA SER A 174 -2.72 -3.91 18.83
C SER A 174 -4.24 -4.11 18.97
N LYS A 175 -5.02 -3.03 18.97
CA LYS A 175 -6.49 -3.11 18.99
C LYS A 175 -7.07 -3.68 17.71
N LEU A 176 -6.57 -3.25 16.54
CA LEU A 176 -6.99 -3.80 15.25
C LEU A 176 -6.65 -5.28 15.10
N PHE A 177 -5.56 -5.73 15.73
CA PHE A 177 -5.14 -7.14 15.71
C PHE A 177 -5.73 -7.99 16.83
N SER A 178 -6.41 -7.40 17.81
CA SER A 178 -7.07 -8.12 18.93
C SER A 178 -8.58 -8.33 18.72
N MET A 179 -9.15 -7.76 17.68
CA MET A 179 -10.54 -7.99 17.25
C MET A 179 -10.60 -9.20 16.29
#